data_bb4b1cb04a2509fb755177845aabd842
#
_entry.id   bb4b1cb04a2509fb755177845aabd842
#
_cell.length_a   1.000
_cell.length_b   1.000
_cell.length_c   1.000
_cell.angle_alpha   90.00
_cell.angle_beta   90.00
_cell.angle_gamma   90.00
#
_symmetry.space_group_name_H-M   'P 1'
#
loop_
_entity.id
_entity.type
_entity.pdbx_description
1 polymer ?
#
loop_
_entity_poly.entity_id
_entity_poly.type
_entity_poly.pdbx_seq_one_letter_code
_entity_poly.pdbx_strand_id
1 'polypeptide(L)'
;MKFLVDAQLPPALCLWLGERGHEAQHVFELGMVAASDAEIAVRAEADGAVLVSKDEDFVLQRLPDRFALLWLRCGNATNRALVVWLEARWTRVEMLLQDGERYVEVR
;
A
#
# COMPACT_ATOMS: atom_id res chain seq x y z
N MET A 1 -0.25 -5.81 10.76
CA MET A 1 0.54 -6.02 9.52
C MET A 1 1.45 -4.82 9.28
N LYS A 2 2.40 -4.96 8.38
CA LYS A 2 3.25 -3.85 7.95
C LYS A 2 2.85 -3.39 6.56
N PHE A 3 2.85 -2.08 6.37
CA PHE A 3 2.53 -1.47 5.09
C PHE A 3 3.63 -0.49 4.67
N LEU A 4 3.93 -0.49 3.39
CA LEU A 4 4.77 0.52 2.76
C LEU A 4 3.88 1.33 1.81
N VAL A 5 3.78 2.63 2.04
CA VAL A 5 2.87 3.50 1.29
C VAL A 5 3.65 4.26 0.22
N ASP A 6 3.19 4.13 -1.02
CA ASP A 6 3.83 4.73 -2.20
C ASP A 6 3.71 6.25 -2.22
N ALA A 7 4.62 6.89 -2.95
CA ALA A 7 4.75 8.35 -3.03
C ALA A 7 3.48 9.06 -3.52
N GLN A 8 2.67 8.40 -4.34
CA GLN A 8 1.44 8.99 -4.89
C GLN A 8 0.30 9.07 -3.88
N LEU A 9 0.44 8.37 -2.75
CA LEU A 9 -0.55 8.38 -1.68
C LEU A 9 -0.10 9.31 -0.55
N PRO A 10 -1.04 9.90 0.21
CA PRO A 10 -0.68 10.86 1.25
C PRO A 10 -0.03 10.18 2.46
N PRO A 11 0.95 10.83 3.11
CA PRO A 11 1.51 10.33 4.37
C PRO A 11 0.47 10.14 5.48
N ALA A 12 -0.63 10.90 5.44
CA ALA A 12 -1.73 10.75 6.40
C ALA A 12 -2.34 9.35 6.39
N LEU A 13 -2.20 8.60 5.28
CA LEU A 13 -2.66 7.21 5.21
C LEU A 13 -1.89 6.33 6.19
N CYS A 14 -0.61 6.63 6.44
CA CYS A 14 0.18 5.89 7.41
C CYS A 14 -0.37 6.06 8.83
N LEU A 15 -0.81 7.27 9.18
CA LEU A 15 -1.43 7.53 10.48
C LEU A 15 -2.74 6.75 10.62
N TRP A 16 -3.54 6.75 9.57
CA TRP A 16 -4.80 6.02 9.55
C TRP A 16 -4.59 4.51 9.73
N LEU A 17 -3.60 3.94 9.06
CA LEU A 17 -3.23 2.53 9.22
C LEU A 17 -2.71 2.24 10.64
N GLY A 18 -1.93 3.15 11.20
CA GLY A 18 -1.42 3.05 12.57
C GLY A 18 -2.52 3.03 13.61
N GLU A 19 -3.57 3.82 13.42
CA GLU A 19 -4.75 3.85 14.30
C GLU A 19 -5.50 2.51 14.31
N ARG A 20 -5.32 1.71 13.27
CA ARG A 20 -5.92 0.37 13.15
C ARG A 20 -4.99 -0.75 13.63
N GLY A 21 -3.89 -0.40 14.29
CA GLY A 21 -2.98 -1.37 14.87
C GLY A 21 -1.92 -1.91 13.93
N HIS A 22 -1.72 -1.27 12.78
CA HIS A 22 -0.71 -1.68 11.81
C HIS A 22 0.51 -0.76 11.84
N GLU A 23 1.65 -1.28 11.41
CA GLU A 23 2.84 -0.46 11.16
C GLU A 23 2.78 0.03 9.72
N ALA A 24 3.02 1.30 9.50
CA ALA A 24 3.02 1.87 8.16
C ALA A 24 4.13 2.90 8.02
N GLN A 25 4.85 2.81 6.90
CA GLN A 25 5.89 3.78 6.54
C GLN A 25 5.60 4.30 5.14
N HIS A 26 5.86 5.58 4.95
CA HIS A 26 5.79 6.20 3.64
C HIS A 26 7.17 6.18 2.98
N VAL A 27 7.22 6.00 1.66
CA VAL A 27 8.50 5.98 0.93
C VAL A 27 9.31 7.25 1.15
N PHE A 28 8.67 8.39 1.42
CA PHE A 28 9.36 9.64 1.76
C PHE A 28 10.18 9.50 3.04
N GLU A 29 9.66 8.82 4.04
CA GLU A 29 10.35 8.62 5.32
C GLU A 29 11.60 7.75 5.16
N LEU A 30 11.62 6.89 4.14
CA LEU A 30 12.73 5.99 3.85
C LEU A 30 13.75 6.59 2.88
N GLY A 31 13.56 7.85 2.45
CA GLY A 31 14.43 8.48 1.48
C GLY A 31 14.31 7.86 0.08
N MET A 32 13.19 7.23 -0.24
CA MET A 32 12.99 6.47 -1.48
C MET A 32 12.11 7.19 -2.51
N VAL A 33 12.01 8.50 -2.44
CA VAL A 33 11.19 9.29 -3.38
C VAL A 33 11.61 9.07 -4.83
N ALA A 34 12.91 8.95 -5.07
CA ALA A 34 13.48 8.74 -6.39
C ALA A 34 13.71 7.25 -6.73
N ALA A 35 13.30 6.34 -5.86
CA ALA A 35 13.49 4.92 -6.10
C ALA A 35 12.58 4.43 -7.22
N SER A 36 13.06 3.45 -7.99
CA SER A 36 12.23 2.79 -9.01
C SER A 36 11.16 1.92 -8.36
N ASP A 37 10.13 1.57 -9.13
CA ASP A 37 9.08 0.66 -8.66
C ASP A 37 9.67 -0.69 -8.22
N ALA A 38 10.67 -1.19 -8.96
CA ALA A 38 11.34 -2.44 -8.62
C ALA A 38 12.06 -2.34 -7.27
N GLU A 39 12.73 -1.23 -7.00
CA GLU A 39 13.43 -1.00 -5.72
C GLU A 39 12.44 -0.93 -4.55
N ILE A 40 11.31 -0.27 -4.77
CA ILE A 40 10.24 -0.17 -3.76
C ILE A 40 9.65 -1.55 -3.46
N ALA A 41 9.39 -2.36 -4.50
CA ALA A 41 8.87 -3.71 -4.35
C ALA A 41 9.85 -4.62 -3.58
N VAL A 42 11.14 -4.52 -3.90
CA VAL A 42 12.18 -5.28 -3.18
C VAL A 42 12.24 -4.88 -1.71
N ARG A 43 12.11 -3.59 -1.42
CA ARG A 43 12.11 -3.09 -0.04
C ARG A 43 10.88 -3.60 0.73
N ALA A 44 9.71 -3.57 0.09
CA ALA A 44 8.49 -4.09 0.71
C ALA A 44 8.62 -5.57 1.04
N GLU A 45 9.15 -6.37 0.10
CA GLU A 45 9.39 -7.80 0.34
C GLU A 45 10.37 -8.02 1.49
N ALA A 46 11.49 -7.29 1.50
CA ALA A 46 12.52 -7.42 2.53
C ALA A 46 11.98 -7.10 3.93
N ASP A 47 11.08 -6.13 4.02
CA ASP A 47 10.47 -5.70 5.29
C ASP A 47 9.26 -6.56 5.68
N GLY A 48 8.83 -7.48 4.84
CA GLY A 48 7.60 -8.24 5.05
C GLY A 48 6.37 -7.34 5.02
N ALA A 49 6.41 -6.26 4.23
CA ALA A 49 5.36 -5.26 4.17
C ALA A 49 4.49 -5.43 2.91
N VAL A 50 3.23 -5.03 3.02
CA VAL A 50 2.32 -4.90 1.88
C VAL A 50 2.55 -3.51 1.27
N LEU A 51 2.85 -3.46 -0.02
CA LEU A 51 2.94 -2.18 -0.73
C LEU A 51 1.53 -1.67 -1.04
N VAL A 52 1.25 -0.45 -0.62
CA VAL A 52 -0.01 0.23 -0.92
C VAL A 52 0.25 1.28 -1.99
N SER A 53 -0.39 1.13 -3.13
CA SER A 53 -0.20 2.04 -4.26
C SER A 53 -1.49 2.21 -5.05
N LYS A 54 -1.60 3.34 -5.76
CA LYS A 54 -2.64 3.54 -6.77
C LYS A 54 -2.09 3.42 -8.19
N ASP A 55 -0.82 3.06 -8.33
CA ASP A 55 -0.13 2.97 -9.61
C ASP A 55 -0.30 1.57 -10.21
N GLU A 56 -0.89 1.52 -11.41
CA GLU A 56 -1.07 0.29 -12.17
C GLU A 56 0.26 -0.37 -12.58
N ASP A 57 1.34 0.40 -12.69
CA ASP A 57 2.63 -0.11 -13.11
C ASP A 57 3.15 -1.24 -12.22
N PHE A 58 2.82 -1.21 -10.93
CA PHE A 58 3.18 -2.30 -10.03
C PHE A 58 2.49 -3.63 -10.37
N VAL A 59 1.30 -3.55 -10.96
CA VAL A 59 0.54 -4.74 -11.37
C VAL A 59 1.16 -5.38 -12.61
N LEU A 60 1.71 -4.55 -13.50
CA LEU A 60 2.23 -5.00 -14.80
C LEU A 60 3.67 -5.49 -14.74
N GLN A 61 4.40 -5.19 -13.69
CA GLN A 61 5.79 -5.58 -13.54
C GLN A 61 5.92 -7.00 -13.01
N ARG A 62 7.01 -7.66 -13.41
CA ARG A 62 7.41 -8.90 -12.76
C ARG A 62 8.00 -8.56 -11.40
N LEU A 63 7.27 -8.92 -10.38
CA LEU A 63 7.62 -8.61 -9.01
C LEU A 63 8.19 -9.84 -8.30
N PRO A 64 8.97 -9.68 -7.22
CA PRO A 64 9.44 -10.81 -6.43
C PRO A 64 8.30 -11.71 -5.96
N ASP A 65 8.55 -13.01 -5.83
CA ASP A 65 7.53 -14.02 -5.50
C ASP A 65 6.77 -13.74 -4.20
N ARG A 66 7.40 -13.05 -3.25
CA ARG A 66 6.81 -12.75 -1.94
C ARG A 66 6.27 -11.33 -1.84
N PHE A 67 6.25 -10.62 -2.92
CA PHE A 67 5.74 -9.26 -2.95
C PHE A 67 4.22 -9.26 -2.76
N ALA A 68 3.75 -8.43 -1.85
CA ALA A 68 2.32 -8.22 -1.61
C ALA A 68 1.92 -6.81 -2.01
N LEU A 69 0.86 -6.69 -2.79
CA LEU A 69 0.37 -5.42 -3.33
C LEU A 69 -1.09 -5.20 -2.96
N LEU A 70 -1.36 -4.05 -2.37
CA LEU A 70 -2.70 -3.51 -2.21
C LEU A 70 -2.87 -2.36 -3.21
N TRP A 71 -3.60 -2.61 -4.28
CA TRP A 71 -3.81 -1.65 -5.35
C TRP A 71 -5.12 -0.90 -5.15
N LEU A 72 -5.01 0.39 -4.85
CA LEU A 72 -6.17 1.26 -4.62
C LEU A 72 -6.58 1.96 -5.91
N ARG A 73 -7.71 1.59 -6.45
CA ARG A 73 -8.28 2.21 -7.66
C ARG A 73 -9.22 3.35 -7.27
N CYS A 74 -8.67 4.32 -6.56
CA CYS A 74 -9.44 5.43 -6.00
C CYS A 74 -9.46 6.69 -6.87
N GLY A 75 -8.67 6.71 -7.95
CA GLY A 75 -8.54 7.90 -8.79
C GLY A 75 -7.94 9.09 -8.03
N ASN A 76 -8.29 10.30 -8.46
CA ASN A 76 -7.84 11.53 -7.81
C ASN A 76 -8.83 11.92 -6.72
N ALA A 77 -8.51 11.58 -5.48
CA ALA A 77 -9.33 11.90 -4.32
C ALA A 77 -8.54 12.78 -3.36
N THR A 78 -9.25 13.65 -2.62
CA THR A 78 -8.66 14.36 -1.48
C THR A 78 -8.24 13.34 -0.42
N ASN A 79 -7.35 13.72 0.49
CA ASN A 79 -6.93 12.83 1.58
C ASN A 79 -8.12 12.34 2.39
N ARG A 80 -9.07 13.23 2.66
CA ARG A 80 -10.28 12.88 3.41
C ARG A 80 -11.17 11.92 2.65
N ALA A 81 -11.40 12.16 1.37
CA ALA A 81 -12.22 11.30 0.52
C ALA A 81 -11.59 9.92 0.38
N LEU A 82 -10.26 9.83 0.26
CA LEU A 82 -9.53 8.58 0.20
C LEU A 82 -9.75 7.75 1.48
N VAL A 83 -9.63 8.37 2.63
CA VAL A 83 -9.81 7.69 3.92
C VAL A 83 -11.25 7.17 4.07
N VAL A 84 -12.24 7.98 3.75
CA VAL A 84 -13.65 7.57 3.81
C VAL A 84 -13.91 6.40 2.86
N TRP A 85 -13.40 6.49 1.65
CA TRP A 85 -13.55 5.43 0.63
C TRP A 85 -12.91 4.12 1.08
N LEU A 86 -11.70 4.20 1.63
CA LEU A 86 -10.96 3.03 2.10
C LEU A 86 -11.59 2.41 3.35
N GLU A 87 -12.06 3.26 4.26
CA GLU A 87 -12.69 2.84 5.51
C GLU A 87 -13.94 1.97 5.26
N ALA A 88 -14.74 2.33 4.27
CA ALA A 88 -15.91 1.56 3.88
C ALA A 88 -15.57 0.15 3.36
N ARG A 89 -14.32 -0.08 2.95
CA ARG A 89 -13.85 -1.32 2.32
C ARG A 89 -12.84 -2.08 3.18
N TRP A 90 -12.40 -1.47 4.28
CA TRP A 90 -11.22 -1.94 5.00
C TRP A 90 -11.39 -3.30 5.66
N THR A 91 -12.53 -3.59 6.22
CA THR A 91 -12.77 -4.88 6.89
C THR A 91 -12.51 -6.04 5.93
N ARG A 92 -12.99 -5.93 4.70
CA ARG A 92 -12.77 -6.96 3.68
C ARG A 92 -11.31 -7.00 3.21
N VAL A 93 -10.70 -5.85 2.99
CA VAL A 93 -9.30 -5.74 2.59
C VAL A 93 -8.40 -6.39 3.65
N GLU A 94 -8.59 -6.04 4.90
CA GLU A 94 -7.80 -6.57 6.00
C GLU A 94 -7.94 -8.08 6.10
N MET A 95 -9.16 -8.59 5.97
CA MET A 95 -9.41 -10.03 6.00
C MET A 95 -8.68 -10.76 4.88
N LEU A 96 -8.72 -10.25 3.65
CA LEU A 96 -8.02 -10.85 2.52
C LEU A 96 -6.50 -10.87 2.73
N LEU A 97 -5.93 -9.78 3.22
CA LEU A 97 -4.50 -9.70 3.50
C LEU A 97 -4.10 -10.65 4.63
N GLN A 98 -4.91 -10.76 5.67
CA GLN A 98 -4.66 -11.68 6.78
C GLN A 98 -4.75 -13.14 6.34
N ASP A 99 -5.58 -13.44 5.34
CA ASP A 99 -5.70 -14.77 4.75
C ASP A 99 -4.52 -15.13 3.84
N GLY A 100 -3.57 -14.21 3.65
CA GLY A 100 -2.37 -14.45 2.87
C GLY A 100 -2.49 -14.08 1.39
N GLU A 101 -3.54 -13.38 0.99
CA GLU A 101 -3.66 -12.86 -0.36
C GLU A 101 -2.55 -11.85 -0.63
N ARG A 102 -1.81 -12.05 -1.74
CA ARG A 102 -0.67 -11.19 -2.10
C ARG A 102 -1.05 -10.08 -3.05
N TYR A 103 -2.20 -10.15 -3.65
CA TYR A 103 -2.70 -9.13 -4.56
C TYR A 103 -4.15 -8.83 -4.21
N VAL A 104 -4.39 -7.62 -3.74
CA VAL A 104 -5.74 -7.15 -3.42
C VAL A 104 -6.00 -5.87 -4.19
N GLU A 105 -6.97 -5.92 -5.08
CA GLU A 105 -7.43 -4.77 -5.85
C GLU A 105 -8.67 -4.18 -5.18
N VAL A 106 -8.63 -2.89 -4.89
CA VAL A 106 -9.74 -2.19 -4.23
C VAL A 106 -10.35 -1.18 -5.20
N ARG A 107 -11.62 -1.32 -5.44
CA ARG A 107 -12.39 -0.45 -6.35
C ARG A 107 -13.42 0.39 -5.60
#